data_5369833326f1ebc202f1e9285740f343
#
_entry.id   5369833326f1ebc202f1e9285740f343
#
_cell.length_a   1.000
_cell.length_b   1.000
_cell.length_c   1.000
_cell.angle_alpha   90.00
_cell.angle_beta   90.00
_cell.angle_gamma   90.00
#
_symmetry.space_group_name_H-M   'P 1'
#
loop_
_entity.id
_entity.type
_entity.pdbx_description
1 polymer ?
#
loop_
_entity_poly.entity_id
_entity_poly.type
_entity_poly.pdbx_seq_one_letter_code
_entity_poly.pdbx_strand_id
1 'polypeptide(L)'
;MKNAIKKCIFVCSVLCSAVFWSSCQDNLEYYDTPDNLKGSIYETLEDRGNYSIFLKGVDLGGYAPILKGKGVWTVMAPNDEAFASYLKSEYGVNSIEELSVDEIK
;
A
#
# COMPACT_ATOMS: atom_id res chain seq x y z
N MET A 1 36.87 -11.49 48.06
CA MET A 1 35.92 -12.30 47.32
C MET A 1 34.63 -11.55 46.98
N LYS A 2 33.94 -10.90 47.92
CA LYS A 2 32.68 -10.19 47.63
C LYS A 2 32.83 -9.07 46.60
N ASN A 3 33.92 -8.34 46.54
CA ASN A 3 34.16 -7.25 45.61
C ASN A 3 34.47 -7.71 44.17
N ALA A 4 35.11 -8.89 44.03
CA ALA A 4 35.39 -9.47 42.71
C ALA A 4 34.11 -9.98 42.04
N ILE A 5 33.21 -10.60 42.81
CA ILE A 5 31.93 -11.10 42.35
C ILE A 5 31.02 -9.93 41.89
N LYS A 6 30.99 -8.84 42.70
CA LYS A 6 30.23 -7.62 42.33
C LYS A 6 30.76 -6.98 41.03
N LYS A 7 32.08 -6.94 40.84
CA LYS A 7 32.70 -6.45 39.62
C LYS A 7 32.38 -7.34 38.40
N CYS A 8 32.42 -8.67 38.56
CA CYS A 8 32.04 -9.61 37.51
C CYS A 8 30.58 -9.47 37.10
N ILE A 9 29.65 -9.33 38.04
CA ILE A 9 28.22 -9.16 37.78
C ILE A 9 27.98 -7.83 37.04
N PHE A 10 28.67 -6.77 37.44
CA PHE A 10 28.52 -5.47 36.79
C PHE A 10 29.05 -5.47 35.35
N VAL A 11 30.21 -6.11 35.13
CA VAL A 11 30.78 -6.25 33.78
C VAL A 11 29.91 -7.13 32.87
N CYS A 12 29.38 -8.24 33.37
CA CYS A 12 28.42 -9.07 32.62
C CYS A 12 27.13 -8.33 32.30
N SER A 13 26.60 -7.52 33.22
CA SER A 13 25.39 -6.73 32.98
C SER A 13 25.59 -5.68 31.90
N VAL A 14 26.73 -5.01 31.88
CA VAL A 14 27.08 -4.01 30.83
C VAL A 14 27.32 -4.67 29.46
N LEU A 15 27.97 -5.85 29.45
CA LEU A 15 28.17 -6.61 28.22
C LEU A 15 26.86 -7.16 27.64
N CYS A 16 25.92 -7.63 28.45
CA CYS A 16 24.60 -8.07 28.00
C CYS A 16 23.76 -6.94 27.43
N SER A 17 23.82 -5.72 27.99
CA SER A 17 23.08 -4.58 27.48
C SER A 17 23.58 -4.10 26.10
N ALA A 18 24.86 -4.28 25.80
CA ALA A 18 25.43 -3.91 24.51
C ALA A 18 24.98 -4.83 23.35
N VAL A 19 24.63 -6.08 23.64
CA VAL A 19 24.20 -7.05 22.63
C VAL A 19 22.75 -6.83 22.19
N PHE A 20 21.92 -6.24 23.03
CA PHE A 20 20.51 -5.97 22.70
C PHE A 20 20.27 -4.83 21.70
N TRP A 21 21.28 -4.00 21.42
CA TRP A 21 21.15 -2.87 20.49
C TRP A 21 21.50 -3.22 19.05
N SER A 22 21.96 -4.44 18.78
CA SER A 22 22.40 -4.87 17.45
C SER A 22 21.35 -5.74 16.70
N SER A 23 20.16 -5.91 17.24
CA SER A 23 19.18 -6.89 16.75
C SER A 23 18.20 -6.36 15.71
N CYS A 24 18.26 -5.09 15.33
CA CYS A 24 17.41 -4.53 14.27
C CYS A 24 18.29 -3.84 13.23
N GLN A 25 19.04 -4.64 12.49
CA GLN A 25 19.54 -4.19 11.20
C GLN A 25 18.45 -4.53 10.18
N ASP A 26 17.67 -3.51 9.80
CA ASP A 26 16.79 -3.60 8.67
C ASP A 26 17.63 -3.91 7.44
N ASN A 27 17.65 -5.16 7.01
CA ASN A 27 18.13 -5.54 5.70
C ASN A 27 17.10 -5.05 4.67
N LEU A 28 17.02 -3.74 4.47
CA LEU A 28 16.18 -3.11 3.47
C LEU A 28 16.52 -3.60 2.06
N GLU A 29 17.73 -4.09 1.84
CA GLU A 29 18.19 -4.68 0.58
C GLU A 29 17.46 -5.99 0.20
N TYR A 30 16.99 -6.75 1.19
CA TYR A 30 16.26 -8.00 0.94
C TYR A 30 14.80 -7.76 0.47
N TYR A 31 14.26 -6.59 0.74
CA TYR A 31 12.91 -6.18 0.37
C TYR A 31 12.91 -5.11 -0.72
N ASP A 32 13.94 -5.09 -1.56
CA ASP A 32 13.93 -4.20 -2.71
C ASP A 32 12.75 -4.58 -3.61
N THR A 33 11.82 -3.66 -3.73
CA THR A 33 10.62 -3.89 -4.53
C THR A 33 11.03 -3.97 -6.00
N PRO A 34 10.75 -5.08 -6.70
CA PRO A 34 11.02 -5.17 -8.14
C PRO A 34 10.47 -3.96 -8.89
N ASP A 35 11.16 -3.51 -9.94
CA ASP A 35 10.79 -2.31 -10.68
C ASP A 35 9.35 -2.34 -11.21
N ASN A 36 8.84 -3.52 -11.53
CA ASN A 36 7.47 -3.73 -11.98
C ASN A 36 6.40 -3.62 -10.86
N LEU A 37 6.83 -3.53 -9.61
CA LEU A 37 5.96 -3.34 -8.43
C LEU A 37 6.21 -1.99 -7.74
N LYS A 38 7.06 -1.14 -8.32
CA LYS A 38 7.27 0.24 -7.83
C LYS A 38 6.08 1.09 -8.24
N GLY A 39 5.65 1.95 -7.33
CA GLY A 39 4.51 2.84 -7.53
C GLY A 39 3.27 2.44 -6.72
N SER A 40 2.29 3.29 -6.78
CA SER A 40 0.98 3.05 -6.19
C SER A 40 0.08 2.23 -7.13
N ILE A 41 -1.00 1.68 -6.58
CA ILE A 41 -2.02 1.01 -7.39
C ILE A 41 -2.60 1.97 -8.43
N TYR A 42 -2.83 3.22 -8.04
CA TYR A 42 -3.37 4.25 -8.92
C TYR A 42 -2.46 4.49 -10.14
N GLU A 43 -1.16 4.73 -9.90
CA GLU A 43 -0.17 4.95 -10.96
C GLU A 43 -0.05 3.71 -11.87
N THR A 44 -0.07 2.50 -11.32
CA THR A 44 -0.02 1.27 -12.11
C THR A 44 -1.22 1.13 -13.04
N LEU A 45 -2.42 1.51 -12.60
CA LEU A 45 -3.63 1.46 -13.42
C LEU A 45 -3.62 2.58 -14.48
N GLU A 46 -3.11 3.77 -14.13
CA GLU A 46 -2.95 4.89 -15.05
C GLU A 46 -1.98 4.54 -16.19
N ASP A 47 -0.83 3.99 -15.87
CA ASP A 47 0.19 3.57 -16.86
C ASP A 47 -0.33 2.50 -17.83
N ARG A 48 -1.22 1.62 -17.39
CA ARG A 48 -1.84 0.61 -18.26
C ARG A 48 -2.82 1.19 -19.28
N GLY A 49 -3.43 2.34 -19.02
CA GLY A 49 -4.21 3.13 -19.95
C GLY A 49 -5.61 2.60 -20.31
N ASN A 50 -6.02 1.43 -19.79
CA ASN A 50 -7.32 0.81 -20.08
C ASN A 50 -8.24 0.70 -18.85
N TYR A 51 -8.02 1.56 -17.85
CA TYR A 51 -8.78 1.65 -16.60
C TYR A 51 -9.24 3.08 -16.30
N SER A 52 -9.39 3.90 -17.34
CA SER A 52 -9.68 5.32 -17.18
C SER A 52 -11.04 5.58 -16.53
N ILE A 53 -12.06 4.79 -16.86
CA ILE A 53 -13.40 4.93 -16.27
C ILE A 53 -13.36 4.53 -14.79
N PHE A 54 -12.64 3.45 -14.47
CA PHE A 54 -12.47 3.02 -13.07
C PHE A 54 -11.74 4.08 -12.23
N LEU A 55 -10.63 4.62 -12.74
CA LEU A 55 -9.87 5.67 -12.06
C LEU A 55 -10.71 6.93 -11.84
N LYS A 56 -11.54 7.28 -12.82
CA LYS A 56 -12.49 8.39 -12.68
C LYS A 56 -13.50 8.15 -11.57
N GLY A 57 -14.02 6.93 -11.45
CA GLY A 57 -14.88 6.53 -10.33
C GLY A 57 -14.16 6.61 -8.99
N VAL A 58 -12.89 6.20 -8.93
CA VAL A 58 -12.04 6.32 -7.75
C VAL A 58 -11.87 7.78 -7.32
N ASP A 59 -11.66 8.68 -8.27
CA ASP A 59 -11.52 10.12 -8.00
C ASP A 59 -12.84 10.73 -7.51
N LEU A 60 -13.94 10.47 -8.19
CA LEU A 60 -15.27 10.96 -7.83
C LEU A 60 -15.76 10.41 -6.48
N GLY A 61 -15.45 9.13 -6.20
CA GLY A 61 -15.76 8.48 -4.93
C GLY A 61 -14.87 8.90 -3.76
N GLY A 62 -13.77 9.63 -4.03
CA GLY A 62 -12.82 10.10 -3.01
C GLY A 62 -11.85 9.03 -2.52
N TYR A 63 -11.66 7.94 -3.26
CA TYR A 63 -10.76 6.82 -2.91
C TYR A 63 -9.32 7.00 -3.43
N ALA A 64 -9.05 8.01 -4.24
CA ALA A 64 -7.72 8.27 -4.80
C ALA A 64 -6.59 8.36 -3.75
N PRO A 65 -6.76 9.02 -2.58
CA PRO A 65 -5.70 9.06 -1.57
C PRO A 65 -5.32 7.68 -1.03
N ILE A 66 -6.28 6.74 -0.97
CA ILE A 66 -6.06 5.36 -0.50
C ILE A 66 -5.23 4.60 -1.53
N LEU A 67 -5.58 4.68 -2.81
CA LEU A 67 -4.90 3.95 -3.89
C LEU A 67 -3.56 4.57 -4.30
N LYS A 68 -3.33 5.85 -3.99
CA LYS A 68 -2.04 6.55 -4.13
C LYS A 68 -1.15 6.38 -2.91
N GLY A 69 -1.74 5.98 -1.77
CA GLY A 69 -1.02 5.81 -0.52
C GLY A 69 -0.23 4.52 -0.43
N LYS A 70 0.60 4.44 0.62
CA LYS A 70 1.30 3.21 0.99
C LYS A 70 0.36 2.32 1.80
N GLY A 71 0.19 1.08 1.37
CA GLY A 71 -0.64 0.11 2.07
C GLY A 71 -0.71 -1.20 1.30
N VAL A 72 -1.20 -2.25 1.96
CA VAL A 72 -1.42 -3.55 1.33
C VAL A 72 -2.90 -3.64 0.95
N TRP A 73 -3.19 -3.37 -0.32
CA TRP A 73 -4.54 -3.40 -0.86
C TRP A 73 -4.61 -4.36 -2.04
N THR A 74 -5.73 -5.07 -2.16
CA THR A 74 -6.05 -5.83 -3.36
C THR A 74 -7.23 -5.14 -4.05
N VAL A 75 -7.01 -4.72 -5.29
CA VAL A 75 -8.03 -4.03 -6.10
C VAL A 75 -8.32 -4.87 -7.34
N MET A 76 -9.58 -5.15 -7.57
CA MET A 76 -10.08 -5.79 -8.80
C MET A 76 -10.70 -4.71 -9.67
N ALA A 77 -9.88 -4.10 -10.53
CA ALA A 77 -10.32 -3.05 -11.42
C ALA A 77 -10.88 -3.65 -12.72
N PRO A 78 -12.13 -3.36 -13.10
CA PRO A 78 -12.64 -3.68 -14.43
C PRO A 78 -11.98 -2.76 -15.46
N ASN A 79 -11.74 -3.29 -16.67
CA ASN A 79 -11.28 -2.46 -17.77
C ASN A 79 -12.39 -1.55 -18.31
N ASP A 80 -12.03 -0.56 -19.10
CA ASP A 80 -12.96 0.44 -19.62
C ASP A 80 -14.15 -0.17 -20.37
N GLU A 81 -13.92 -1.20 -21.19
CA GLU A 81 -14.97 -1.89 -21.95
C GLU A 81 -15.99 -2.59 -21.04
N ALA A 82 -15.51 -3.34 -20.05
CA ALA A 82 -16.38 -4.03 -19.11
C ALA A 82 -17.16 -3.05 -18.22
N PHE A 83 -16.49 -1.97 -17.80
CA PHE A 83 -17.12 -0.96 -16.96
C PHE A 83 -18.19 -0.16 -17.71
N ALA A 84 -17.90 0.23 -18.94
CA ALA A 84 -18.88 0.91 -19.82
C ALA A 84 -20.10 0.04 -20.10
N SER A 85 -19.88 -1.27 -20.34
CA SER A 85 -20.98 -2.23 -20.54
C SER A 85 -21.85 -2.35 -19.27
N TYR A 86 -21.23 -2.39 -18.11
CA TYR A 86 -21.92 -2.44 -16.83
C TYR A 86 -22.76 -1.16 -16.57
N LEU A 87 -22.18 0.02 -16.76
CA LEU A 87 -22.90 1.30 -16.60
C LEU A 87 -24.15 1.36 -17.47
N LYS A 88 -24.03 0.88 -18.70
CA LYS A 88 -25.16 0.88 -19.65
C LYS A 88 -26.24 -0.13 -19.27
N SER A 89 -25.87 -1.33 -18.80
CA SER A 89 -26.82 -2.40 -18.46
C SER A 89 -27.55 -2.15 -17.15
N GLU A 90 -26.85 -1.66 -16.12
CA GLU A 90 -27.41 -1.52 -14.77
C GLU A 90 -28.03 -0.15 -14.52
N TYR A 91 -27.39 0.91 -15.04
CA TYR A 91 -27.82 2.28 -14.79
C TYR A 91 -28.42 2.98 -16.02
N GLY A 92 -28.26 2.41 -17.22
CA GLY A 92 -28.73 3.01 -18.45
C GLY A 92 -27.98 4.28 -18.84
N VAL A 93 -26.81 4.54 -18.24
CA VAL A 93 -25.97 5.72 -18.50
C VAL A 93 -24.78 5.36 -19.38
N ASN A 94 -24.25 6.34 -20.08
CA ASN A 94 -23.08 6.16 -20.96
C ASN A 94 -21.78 6.61 -20.30
N SER A 95 -21.86 7.35 -19.20
CA SER A 95 -20.70 7.87 -18.47
C SER A 95 -20.91 7.80 -16.97
N ILE A 96 -19.84 7.54 -16.22
CA ILE A 96 -19.84 7.51 -14.76
C ILE A 96 -20.18 8.88 -14.15
N GLU A 97 -19.95 9.95 -14.89
CA GLU A 97 -20.24 11.33 -14.48
C GLU A 97 -21.75 11.63 -14.38
N GLU A 98 -22.57 10.79 -15.02
CA GLU A 98 -24.03 10.90 -14.97
C GLU A 98 -24.59 10.32 -13.65
N LEU A 99 -23.78 9.56 -12.91
CA LEU A 99 -24.15 9.00 -11.61
C LEU A 99 -23.90 9.98 -10.49
N SER A 100 -24.73 9.93 -9.45
CA SER A 100 -24.49 10.65 -8.23
C SER A 100 -23.31 10.06 -7.45
N VAL A 101 -22.65 10.87 -6.60
CA VAL A 101 -21.53 10.41 -5.78
C VAL A 101 -21.92 9.25 -4.85
N ASP A 102 -23.18 9.22 -4.40
CA ASP A 102 -23.71 8.14 -3.53
C ASP A 102 -23.90 6.81 -4.28
N GLU A 103 -24.12 6.85 -5.60
CA GLU A 103 -24.19 5.66 -6.45
C GLU A 103 -22.80 5.13 -6.84
N ILE A 104 -21.78 5.99 -6.81
CA ILE A 104 -20.39 5.64 -7.12
C ILE A 104 -19.70 4.96 -5.92
N LYS A 105 -20.09 5.28 -4.69
CA LYS A 105 -19.50 4.74 -3.45
C LYS A 105 -20.00 3.36 -3.11
#